data_aebf72613b762c9944aa3b6576482407
#
_entry.id   aebf72613b762c9944aa3b6576482407
#
_cell.length_a   1.000
_cell.length_b   1.000
_cell.length_c   1.000
_cell.angle_alpha   90.00
_cell.angle_beta   90.00
_cell.angle_gamma   90.00
#
_symmetry.space_group_name_H-M   'P 1'
#
loop_
_entity.id
_entity.type
_entity.pdbx_description
1 polymer ?
#
loop_
_entity_poly.entity_id
_entity_poly.type
_entity_poly.pdbx_seq_one_letter_code
_entity_poly.pdbx_strand_id
1 'polypeptide(L)'
;VHRRRAPNRSETPVLLPDQVNTILDGCSVQSPSGEWTGSEAGLRDRLFFAVLAETGMRIGEALSLRHNDFHITGGETPSILVAGRDDHPHGVRAKSGARRIYIGDDLVALYSEYVWQLIGWAADVAVADLASHFVFVNLARGQRYAPLRPETVYDKVDALTAAHADVLPQDWTPHWLRHTHATALLLSGVPEHVVMRRLGHADVQTTLSIYGWVTADAEMRTVAQWNSFVAGWKVSHDSTP
;
A
#
# COMPACT_ATOMS: atom_id res chain seq x y z
N VAL A 1 27.15 -8.89 -0.21
CA VAL A 1 26.42 -8.04 -1.18
C VAL A 1 25.87 -8.97 -2.24
N HIS A 2 24.65 -9.50 -2.07
CA HIS A 2 23.97 -10.28 -3.10
C HIS A 2 23.40 -9.33 -4.14
N ARG A 3 24.04 -9.24 -5.31
CA ARG A 3 23.44 -8.65 -6.52
C ARG A 3 22.27 -9.55 -6.93
N ARG A 4 21.04 -9.14 -6.64
CA ARG A 4 19.83 -9.75 -7.22
C ARG A 4 19.92 -9.56 -8.75
N ARG A 5 19.76 -10.65 -9.48
CA ARG A 5 19.68 -10.68 -10.94
C ARG A 5 18.55 -9.74 -11.38
N ALA A 6 18.83 -8.81 -12.28
CA ALA A 6 17.80 -7.98 -12.89
C ALA A 6 16.76 -8.88 -13.57
N PRO A 7 15.46 -8.67 -13.37
CA PRO A 7 14.43 -9.44 -14.04
C PRO A 7 14.52 -9.23 -15.55
N ASN A 8 14.22 -10.28 -16.29
CA ASN A 8 14.15 -10.24 -17.77
C ASN A 8 13.15 -9.14 -18.18
N ARG A 9 13.51 -8.27 -19.08
CA ARG A 9 12.85 -6.99 -19.43
C ARG A 9 11.43 -7.10 -20.05
N SER A 10 10.78 -8.26 -20.06
CA SER A 10 9.55 -8.49 -20.83
C SER A 10 8.24 -8.48 -20.05
N GLU A 11 8.24 -8.56 -18.70
CA GLU A 11 7.00 -8.61 -17.95
C GLU A 11 7.06 -7.69 -16.73
N THR A 12 6.10 -6.74 -16.64
CA THR A 12 5.92 -5.94 -15.43
C THR A 12 5.35 -6.84 -14.34
N PRO A 13 6.02 -7.01 -13.20
CA PRO A 13 5.59 -7.93 -12.17
C PRO A 13 4.32 -7.40 -11.48
N VAL A 14 3.25 -8.18 -11.49
CA VAL A 14 1.98 -7.90 -10.80
C VAL A 14 1.59 -9.06 -9.90
N LEU A 15 0.87 -8.75 -8.85
CA LEU A 15 0.29 -9.72 -7.93
C LEU A 15 -1.16 -10.01 -8.32
N LEU A 16 -1.55 -11.27 -8.26
CA LEU A 16 -2.94 -11.67 -8.43
C LEU A 16 -3.78 -11.30 -7.18
N PRO A 17 -5.12 -11.21 -7.29
CA PRO A 17 -5.99 -10.91 -6.15
C PRO A 17 -5.75 -11.78 -4.93
N ASP A 18 -5.66 -13.10 -5.12
CA ASP A 18 -5.41 -14.05 -4.02
C ASP A 18 -4.05 -13.85 -3.38
N GLN A 19 -3.04 -13.43 -4.15
CA GLN A 19 -1.71 -13.11 -3.62
C GLN A 19 -1.74 -11.85 -2.76
N VAL A 20 -2.47 -10.80 -3.19
CA VAL A 20 -2.66 -9.60 -2.38
C VAL A 20 -3.40 -9.91 -1.09
N ASN A 21 -4.49 -10.68 -1.16
CA ASN A 21 -5.23 -11.13 0.02
C ASN A 21 -4.34 -11.96 0.96
N THR A 22 -3.53 -12.89 0.42
CA THR A 22 -2.57 -13.69 1.19
C THR A 22 -1.55 -12.80 1.93
N ILE A 23 -1.06 -11.73 1.31
CA ILE A 23 -0.17 -10.77 1.95
C ILE A 23 -0.87 -10.07 3.12
N LEU A 24 -2.10 -9.59 2.91
CA LEU A 24 -2.86 -8.88 3.94
C LEU A 24 -3.22 -9.81 5.10
N ASP A 25 -3.75 -10.99 4.81
CA ASP A 25 -4.18 -11.97 5.82
C ASP A 25 -2.99 -12.59 6.57
N GLY A 26 -1.86 -12.75 5.91
CA GLY A 26 -0.60 -13.17 6.53
C GLY A 26 0.00 -12.11 7.49
N CYS A 27 -0.51 -10.88 7.48
CA CYS A 27 -0.16 -9.88 8.48
C CYS A 27 -1.06 -9.98 9.72
N SER A 28 -2.36 -9.92 9.53
CA SER A 28 -3.38 -10.01 10.58
C SER A 28 -4.74 -10.27 9.96
N VAL A 29 -5.58 -11.05 10.62
CA VAL A 29 -6.96 -11.35 10.19
C VAL A 29 -7.90 -10.93 11.30
N GLN A 30 -9.05 -10.36 10.93
CA GLN A 30 -10.10 -10.06 11.89
C GLN A 30 -10.90 -11.33 12.18
N SER A 31 -11.04 -11.68 13.45
CA SER A 31 -11.86 -12.80 13.91
C SER A 31 -13.35 -12.51 13.72
N PRO A 32 -14.23 -13.51 13.78
CA PRO A 32 -15.68 -13.30 13.78
C PRO A 32 -16.19 -12.43 14.94
N SER A 33 -15.41 -12.33 16.05
CA SER A 33 -15.70 -11.44 17.19
C SER A 33 -15.22 -9.99 16.95
N GLY A 34 -14.58 -9.70 15.81
CA GLY A 34 -14.06 -8.37 15.49
C GLY A 34 -12.65 -8.10 16.00
N GLU A 35 -12.02 -9.03 16.70
CA GLU A 35 -10.65 -8.89 17.21
C GLU A 35 -9.61 -9.20 16.11
N TRP A 36 -8.52 -8.43 16.08
CA TRP A 36 -7.40 -8.68 15.16
C TRP A 36 -6.46 -9.74 15.72
N THR A 37 -6.12 -10.71 14.90
CA THR A 37 -5.22 -11.82 15.26
C THR A 37 -3.75 -11.43 15.09
N GLY A 38 -2.88 -12.09 15.85
CA GLY A 38 -1.43 -11.95 15.71
C GLY A 38 -0.83 -10.93 16.69
N SER A 39 0.33 -10.37 16.31
CA SER A 39 1.05 -9.41 17.14
C SER A 39 0.51 -7.99 16.96
N GLU A 40 0.84 -7.08 17.90
CA GLU A 40 0.55 -5.65 17.78
C GLU A 40 1.04 -5.05 16.44
N ALA A 41 2.15 -5.57 15.90
CA ALA A 41 2.66 -5.17 14.61
C ALA A 41 1.83 -5.70 13.42
N GLY A 42 1.01 -6.74 13.62
CA GLY A 42 0.26 -7.38 12.54
C GLY A 42 -0.72 -6.42 11.86
N LEU A 43 -1.52 -5.69 12.63
CA LEU A 43 -2.48 -4.72 12.09
C LEU A 43 -1.76 -3.53 11.40
N ARG A 44 -0.64 -3.06 11.97
CA ARG A 44 0.23 -2.06 11.32
C ARG A 44 0.71 -2.55 9.95
N ASP A 45 1.21 -3.79 9.89
CA ASP A 45 1.75 -4.36 8.65
C ASP A 45 0.63 -4.57 7.62
N ARG A 46 -0.56 -5.04 8.05
CA ARG A 46 -1.74 -5.12 7.19
C ARG A 46 -2.11 -3.77 6.62
N LEU A 47 -2.20 -2.74 7.45
CA LEU A 47 -2.49 -1.38 7.00
C LEU A 47 -1.42 -0.88 6.03
N PHE A 48 -0.14 -1.16 6.30
CA PHE A 48 0.95 -0.74 5.41
C PHE A 48 0.80 -1.31 4.01
N PHE A 49 0.59 -2.61 3.88
CA PHE A 49 0.41 -3.25 2.59
C PHE A 49 -0.92 -2.88 1.93
N ALA A 50 -2.00 -2.69 2.69
CA ALA A 50 -3.28 -2.20 2.18
C ALA A 50 -3.14 -0.79 1.59
N VAL A 51 -2.43 0.13 2.27
CA VAL A 51 -2.12 1.46 1.75
C VAL A 51 -1.36 1.36 0.43
N LEU A 52 -0.33 0.52 0.33
CA LEU A 52 0.42 0.33 -0.92
C LEU A 52 -0.46 -0.23 -2.05
N ALA A 53 -1.28 -1.24 -1.74
CA ALA A 53 -2.15 -1.88 -2.71
C ALA A 53 -3.23 -0.92 -3.25
N GLU A 54 -3.89 -0.16 -2.37
CA GLU A 54 -5.00 0.70 -2.75
C GLU A 54 -4.56 2.04 -3.36
N THR A 55 -3.40 2.54 -3.00
CA THR A 55 -2.94 3.87 -3.45
C THR A 55 -1.86 3.83 -4.51
N GLY A 56 -1.15 2.72 -4.63
CA GLY A 56 0.00 2.58 -5.52
C GLY A 56 1.18 3.49 -5.16
N MET A 57 1.24 4.07 -3.94
CA MET A 57 2.35 4.92 -3.55
C MET A 57 3.65 4.11 -3.38
N ARG A 58 4.79 4.82 -3.40
CA ARG A 58 6.10 4.21 -3.16
C ARG A 58 6.28 3.89 -1.69
N ILE A 59 7.08 2.87 -1.37
CA ILE A 59 7.42 2.50 0.01
C ILE A 59 7.90 3.70 0.84
N GLY A 60 8.74 4.56 0.26
CA GLY A 60 9.24 5.75 0.94
C GLY A 60 8.15 6.81 1.19
N GLU A 61 7.18 6.93 0.30
CA GLU A 61 6.01 7.80 0.50
C GLU A 61 5.13 7.27 1.64
N ALA A 62 4.85 5.96 1.64
CA ALA A 62 4.06 5.32 2.69
C ALA A 62 4.73 5.44 4.07
N LEU A 63 6.03 5.13 4.17
CA LEU A 63 6.77 5.25 5.44
C LEU A 63 6.84 6.70 5.96
N SER A 64 6.73 7.70 5.08
CA SER A 64 6.76 9.12 5.44
C SER A 64 5.38 9.70 5.78
N LEU A 65 4.29 8.89 5.72
CA LEU A 65 2.94 9.33 6.07
C LEU A 65 2.83 9.69 7.53
N ARG A 66 2.10 10.77 7.79
CA ARG A 66 1.72 11.21 9.13
C ARG A 66 0.21 11.07 9.33
N HIS A 67 -0.23 11.01 10.59
CA HIS A 67 -1.67 10.86 10.86
C HIS A 67 -2.48 12.03 10.29
N ASN A 68 -1.95 13.25 10.28
CA ASN A 68 -2.60 14.43 9.68
C ASN A 68 -2.64 14.42 8.14
N ASP A 69 -2.00 13.45 7.47
CA ASP A 69 -2.16 13.26 6.02
C ASP A 69 -3.45 12.51 5.67
N PHE A 70 -4.08 11.85 6.64
CA PHE A 70 -5.35 11.13 6.46
C PHE A 70 -6.52 12.09 6.65
N HIS A 71 -7.13 12.48 5.56
CA HIS A 71 -8.34 13.33 5.54
C HIS A 71 -9.56 12.42 5.43
N ILE A 72 -10.05 11.92 6.57
CA ILE A 72 -11.14 10.95 6.66
C ILE A 72 -12.38 11.47 7.42
N THR A 73 -12.32 12.71 7.87
CA THR A 73 -13.40 13.38 8.62
C THR A 73 -13.90 14.61 7.87
N GLY A 74 -15.07 15.14 8.26
CA GLY A 74 -15.56 16.41 7.72
C GLY A 74 -16.51 16.31 6.51
N GLY A 75 -16.96 15.10 6.15
CA GLY A 75 -17.97 14.92 5.07
C GLY A 75 -17.41 15.02 3.64
N GLU A 76 -16.10 15.20 3.49
CA GLU A 76 -15.42 15.10 2.18
C GLU A 76 -15.10 13.63 1.84
N THR A 77 -14.89 13.36 0.55
CA THR A 77 -14.40 12.05 0.10
C THR A 77 -13.07 11.73 0.79
N PRO A 78 -12.97 10.58 1.48
CA PRO A 78 -11.75 10.18 2.19
C PRO A 78 -10.52 10.18 1.29
N SER A 79 -9.40 10.68 1.80
CA SER A 79 -8.18 10.80 1.00
C SER A 79 -6.92 10.82 1.86
N ILE A 80 -5.80 10.49 1.23
CA ILE A 80 -4.45 10.62 1.80
C ILE A 80 -3.70 11.71 1.02
N LEU A 81 -3.11 12.67 1.73
CA LEU A 81 -2.20 13.66 1.16
C LEU A 81 -0.78 13.09 1.17
N VAL A 82 -0.27 12.78 -0.01
CA VAL A 82 1.15 12.44 -0.16
C VAL A 82 1.93 13.73 -0.28
N ALA A 83 2.77 14.03 0.71
CA ALA A 83 3.63 15.21 0.72
C ALA A 83 5.08 14.81 0.44
N GLY A 84 5.83 15.68 -0.23
CA GLY A 84 7.28 15.53 -0.38
C GLY A 84 7.95 15.76 0.98
N ARG A 85 8.64 14.76 1.50
CA ARG A 85 9.35 14.80 2.79
C ARG A 85 10.70 14.12 2.68
N ASP A 86 11.67 14.61 3.42
CA ASP A 86 13.04 14.07 3.56
C ASP A 86 13.49 13.99 5.03
N ASP A 87 12.57 14.21 5.96
CA ASP A 87 12.80 14.28 7.40
C ASP A 87 12.63 12.93 8.13
N HIS A 88 12.50 11.83 7.39
CA HIS A 88 12.42 10.50 7.99
C HIS A 88 13.79 10.09 8.55
N PRO A 89 13.88 9.66 9.84
CA PRO A 89 15.16 9.45 10.52
C PRO A 89 16.01 8.31 9.92
N HIS A 90 15.42 7.45 9.10
CA HIS A 90 16.13 6.36 8.40
C HIS A 90 16.45 6.69 6.94
N GLY A 91 16.55 7.98 6.59
CA GLY A 91 16.93 8.42 5.24
C GLY A 91 15.91 8.12 4.14
N VAL A 92 14.70 7.75 4.52
CA VAL A 92 13.59 7.54 3.58
C VAL A 92 13.16 8.88 3.01
N ARG A 93 12.89 8.92 1.70
CA ARG A 93 12.50 10.15 1.02
C ARG A 93 11.22 9.94 0.23
N ALA A 94 10.26 10.85 0.40
CA ALA A 94 9.12 11.01 -0.47
C ALA A 94 9.48 12.03 -1.57
N LYS A 95 10.05 11.58 -2.69
CA LYS A 95 10.61 12.44 -3.75
C LYS A 95 9.55 13.03 -4.70
N SER A 96 8.32 12.51 -4.66
CA SER A 96 7.24 12.98 -5.55
C SER A 96 6.64 14.28 -5.04
N GLY A 97 6.15 15.11 -5.96
CA GLY A 97 5.37 16.29 -5.62
C GLY A 97 4.11 15.94 -4.81
N ALA A 98 3.59 16.93 -4.08
CA ALA A 98 2.38 16.76 -3.28
C ALA A 98 1.20 16.35 -4.18
N ARG A 99 0.44 15.35 -3.74
CA ARG A 99 -0.79 14.90 -4.41
C ARG A 99 -1.77 14.29 -3.42
N ARG A 100 -3.04 14.43 -3.71
CA ARG A 100 -4.13 13.81 -2.95
C ARG A 100 -4.55 12.51 -3.64
N ILE A 101 -4.70 11.45 -2.87
CA ILE A 101 -5.15 10.14 -3.34
C ILE A 101 -6.43 9.78 -2.59
N TYR A 102 -7.55 9.67 -3.30
CA TYR A 102 -8.81 9.24 -2.71
C TYR A 102 -8.75 7.75 -2.38
N ILE A 103 -9.34 7.37 -1.24
CA ILE A 103 -9.32 6.01 -0.67
C ILE A 103 -10.75 5.54 -0.36
N GLY A 104 -10.93 4.23 -0.31
CA GLY A 104 -12.22 3.60 0.00
C GLY A 104 -12.48 3.43 1.49
N ASP A 105 -13.73 3.11 1.81
CA ASP A 105 -14.21 2.97 3.18
C ASP A 105 -13.50 1.85 3.94
N ASP A 106 -13.11 0.76 3.26
CA ASP A 106 -12.42 -0.36 3.90
C ASP A 106 -11.03 0.04 4.42
N LEU A 107 -10.30 0.88 3.66
CA LEU A 107 -9.01 1.41 4.12
C LEU A 107 -9.19 2.44 5.24
N VAL A 108 -10.25 3.25 5.17
CA VAL A 108 -10.62 4.19 6.27
C VAL A 108 -10.92 3.42 7.54
N ALA A 109 -11.71 2.34 7.48
CA ALA A 109 -12.01 1.50 8.61
C ALA A 109 -10.75 0.86 9.21
N LEU A 110 -9.90 0.27 8.36
CA LEU A 110 -8.65 -0.36 8.78
C LEU A 110 -7.69 0.65 9.45
N TYR A 111 -7.58 1.86 8.90
CA TYR A 111 -6.78 2.93 9.49
C TYR A 111 -7.35 3.36 10.86
N SER A 112 -8.67 3.50 10.96
CA SER A 112 -9.34 3.87 12.19
C SER A 112 -9.12 2.83 13.29
N GLU A 113 -9.25 1.54 12.97
CA GLU A 113 -8.95 0.44 13.89
C GLU A 113 -7.50 0.49 14.38
N TYR A 114 -6.55 0.73 13.47
CA TYR A 114 -5.14 0.87 13.83
C TYR A 114 -4.91 2.05 14.79
N VAL A 115 -5.52 3.21 14.54
CA VAL A 115 -5.41 4.39 15.41
C VAL A 115 -6.00 4.09 16.79
N TRP A 116 -7.17 3.44 16.85
CA TRP A 116 -7.77 3.03 18.12
C TRP A 116 -6.87 2.08 18.91
N GLN A 117 -6.21 1.13 18.25
CA GLN A 117 -5.24 0.26 18.91
C GLN A 117 -4.03 1.06 19.42
N LEU A 118 -3.49 2.00 18.64
CA LEU A 118 -2.39 2.86 19.08
C LEU A 118 -2.75 3.64 20.36
N ILE A 119 -3.96 4.22 20.40
CA ILE A 119 -4.46 4.92 21.58
C ILE A 119 -4.63 3.94 22.75
N GLY A 120 -5.19 2.77 22.53
CA GLY A 120 -5.29 1.70 23.52
C GLY A 120 -3.95 1.27 24.11
N TRP A 121 -2.85 1.47 23.39
CA TRP A 121 -1.48 1.23 23.86
C TRP A 121 -0.79 2.50 24.36
N ALA A 122 -1.55 3.55 24.63
CA ALA A 122 -1.10 4.84 25.16
C ALA A 122 -0.09 5.59 24.23
N ALA A 123 -0.24 5.45 22.92
CA ALA A 123 0.60 6.19 21.97
C ALA A 123 0.38 7.70 22.06
N ASP A 124 -0.85 8.14 22.34
CA ASP A 124 -1.25 9.53 22.56
C ASP A 124 -0.61 10.17 23.82
N VAL A 125 -0.21 9.34 24.77
CA VAL A 125 0.54 9.75 25.97
C VAL A 125 2.05 9.73 25.74
N ALA A 126 2.54 8.71 24.98
CA ALA A 126 3.95 8.51 24.74
C ALA A 126 4.53 9.41 23.65
N VAL A 127 3.68 9.90 22.74
CA VAL A 127 4.05 10.77 21.61
C VAL A 127 3.44 12.15 21.83
N ALA A 128 4.28 13.17 21.86
CA ALA A 128 3.86 14.55 22.19
C ALA A 128 2.79 15.12 21.25
N ASP A 129 2.83 14.75 19.97
CA ASP A 129 1.84 15.15 18.95
C ASP A 129 1.60 13.96 18.02
N LEU A 130 0.59 13.17 18.33
CA LEU A 130 0.24 12.00 17.53
C LEU A 130 -0.22 12.40 16.11
N ALA A 131 -0.91 13.52 15.95
CA ALA A 131 -1.42 13.96 14.65
C ALA A 131 -0.29 14.23 13.65
N SER A 132 0.80 14.81 14.11
CA SER A 132 2.00 15.08 13.29
C SER A 132 3.01 13.93 13.31
N HIS A 133 2.71 12.83 14.02
CA HIS A 133 3.60 11.69 14.11
C HIS A 133 3.45 10.76 12.90
N PHE A 134 4.48 9.92 12.68
CA PHE A 134 4.44 8.91 11.62
C PHE A 134 3.34 7.88 11.88
N VAL A 135 2.62 7.50 10.83
CA VAL A 135 1.59 6.45 10.90
C VAL A 135 2.23 5.09 11.17
N PHE A 136 3.30 4.78 10.43
CA PHE A 136 3.96 3.49 10.56
C PHE A 136 5.14 3.59 11.52
N VAL A 137 4.95 2.98 12.69
CA VAL A 137 5.89 3.04 13.80
C VAL A 137 6.29 1.66 14.28
N ASN A 138 7.42 1.59 14.98
CA ASN A 138 7.86 0.38 15.64
C ASN A 138 6.96 0.06 16.85
N LEU A 139 6.38 -1.14 16.86
CA LEU A 139 5.53 -1.66 17.93
C LEU A 139 6.15 -2.91 18.61
N ALA A 140 7.32 -3.32 18.15
CA ALA A 140 8.01 -4.51 18.60
C ALA A 140 9.25 -4.15 19.47
N ARG A 141 10.34 -4.85 19.28
CA ARG A 141 11.57 -4.66 20.04
C ARG A 141 12.25 -3.33 19.74
N GLY A 142 12.81 -2.69 20.75
CA GLY A 142 13.54 -1.42 20.64
C GLY A 142 12.68 -0.21 21.04
N GLN A 143 12.98 0.94 20.47
CA GLN A 143 12.25 2.17 20.77
C GLN A 143 10.83 2.11 20.20
N ARG A 144 9.85 1.94 21.08
CA ARG A 144 8.43 1.91 20.73
C ARG A 144 8.01 3.27 20.16
N TYR A 145 7.13 3.25 19.18
CA TYR A 145 6.64 4.41 18.41
C TYR A 145 7.70 5.17 17.59
N ALA A 146 8.94 4.73 17.55
CA ALA A 146 9.90 5.28 16.58
C ALA A 146 9.43 4.97 15.14
N PRO A 147 9.72 5.85 14.17
CA PRO A 147 9.36 5.63 12.77
C PRO A 147 9.88 4.28 12.25
N LEU A 148 9.05 3.59 11.48
CA LEU A 148 9.34 2.26 10.99
C LEU A 148 10.52 2.27 10.02
N ARG A 149 11.44 1.33 10.18
CA ARG A 149 12.58 1.17 9.27
C ARG A 149 12.17 0.47 7.97
N PRO A 150 12.72 0.87 6.82
CA PRO A 150 12.48 0.16 5.56
C PRO A 150 12.83 -1.32 5.63
N GLU A 151 13.90 -1.68 6.33
CA GLU A 151 14.36 -3.06 6.51
C GLU A 151 13.27 -3.92 7.15
N THR A 152 12.53 -3.38 8.14
CA THR A 152 11.43 -4.10 8.79
C THR A 152 10.33 -4.50 7.79
N VAL A 153 10.08 -3.68 6.78
CA VAL A 153 9.12 -4.02 5.72
C VAL A 153 9.64 -5.17 4.86
N TYR A 154 10.93 -5.15 4.49
CA TYR A 154 11.53 -6.24 3.70
C TYR A 154 11.64 -7.54 4.51
N ASP A 155 11.97 -7.47 5.80
CA ASP A 155 11.95 -8.63 6.70
C ASP A 155 10.54 -9.25 6.75
N LYS A 156 9.48 -8.41 6.76
CA LYS A 156 8.10 -8.90 6.69
C LYS A 156 7.76 -9.53 5.35
N VAL A 157 8.25 -8.96 4.22
CA VAL A 157 8.11 -9.57 2.89
C VAL A 157 8.75 -10.94 2.86
N ASP A 158 9.98 -11.07 3.35
CA ASP A 158 10.69 -12.34 3.36
C ASP A 158 9.97 -13.39 4.24
N ALA A 159 9.44 -12.97 5.41
CA ALA A 159 8.64 -13.83 6.28
C ALA A 159 7.33 -14.29 5.64
N LEU A 160 6.60 -13.38 4.96
CA LEU A 160 5.36 -13.72 4.25
C LEU A 160 5.64 -14.68 3.08
N THR A 161 6.70 -14.43 2.32
CA THR A 161 7.12 -15.29 1.20
C THR A 161 7.46 -16.70 1.68
N ALA A 162 8.18 -16.81 2.79
CA ALA A 162 8.52 -18.10 3.37
C ALA A 162 7.30 -18.86 3.91
N ALA A 163 6.35 -18.14 4.52
CA ALA A 163 5.13 -18.73 5.09
C ALA A 163 4.11 -19.16 4.03
N HIS A 164 4.12 -18.51 2.86
CA HIS A 164 3.13 -18.73 1.77
C HIS A 164 3.83 -18.97 0.43
N ALA A 165 4.88 -19.81 0.44
CA ALA A 165 5.72 -20.08 -0.74
C ALA A 165 4.97 -20.79 -1.89
N ASP A 166 3.83 -21.37 -1.61
CA ASP A 166 2.90 -22.00 -2.57
C ASP A 166 2.02 -20.98 -3.31
N VAL A 167 1.83 -19.78 -2.76
CA VAL A 167 0.96 -18.74 -3.34
C VAL A 167 1.77 -17.53 -3.79
N LEU A 168 2.75 -17.07 -2.98
CA LEU A 168 3.49 -15.85 -3.23
C LEU A 168 4.72 -16.09 -4.12
N PRO A 169 4.97 -15.22 -5.11
CA PRO A 169 6.21 -15.27 -5.87
C PRO A 169 7.43 -15.09 -4.96
N GLN A 170 8.51 -15.83 -5.23
CA GLN A 170 9.70 -15.82 -4.37
C GLN A 170 10.48 -14.49 -4.40
N ASP A 171 10.29 -13.69 -5.42
CA ASP A 171 11.02 -12.45 -5.68
C ASP A 171 10.13 -11.19 -5.62
N TRP A 172 8.89 -11.32 -5.14
CA TRP A 172 8.02 -10.16 -5.03
C TRP A 172 8.57 -9.13 -4.05
N THR A 173 8.23 -7.88 -4.30
CA THR A 173 8.62 -6.75 -3.46
C THR A 173 7.42 -5.82 -3.27
N PRO A 174 7.44 -4.90 -2.29
CA PRO A 174 6.37 -3.91 -2.13
C PRO A 174 6.10 -3.08 -3.39
N HIS A 175 7.08 -2.97 -4.30
CA HIS A 175 6.90 -2.27 -5.57
C HIS A 175 5.94 -2.98 -6.53
N TRP A 176 5.78 -4.30 -6.41
CA TRP A 176 4.80 -5.05 -7.20
C TRP A 176 3.37 -4.63 -6.88
N LEU A 177 3.05 -4.25 -5.64
CA LEU A 177 1.73 -3.71 -5.28
C LEU A 177 1.41 -2.43 -6.07
N ARG A 178 2.40 -1.58 -6.30
CA ARG A 178 2.26 -0.39 -7.13
C ARG A 178 2.01 -0.74 -8.61
N HIS A 179 2.73 -1.72 -9.14
CA HIS A 179 2.48 -2.21 -10.50
C HIS A 179 1.09 -2.83 -10.61
N THR A 180 0.68 -3.62 -9.63
CA THR A 180 -0.64 -4.21 -9.54
C THR A 180 -1.74 -3.14 -9.53
N HIS A 181 -1.58 -2.11 -8.70
CA HIS A 181 -2.51 -0.98 -8.63
C HIS A 181 -2.63 -0.25 -9.98
N ALA A 182 -1.51 0.08 -10.61
CA ALA A 182 -1.50 0.74 -11.90
C ALA A 182 -2.18 -0.09 -12.99
N THR A 183 -1.85 -1.39 -13.03
CA THR A 183 -2.43 -2.34 -13.97
C THR A 183 -3.94 -2.48 -13.79
N ALA A 184 -4.41 -2.60 -12.55
CA ALA A 184 -5.82 -2.71 -12.25
C ALA A 184 -6.61 -1.45 -12.68
N LEU A 185 -6.07 -0.24 -12.43
CA LEU A 185 -6.70 1.00 -12.89
C LEU A 185 -6.79 1.09 -14.42
N LEU A 186 -5.71 0.74 -15.12
CA LEU A 186 -5.70 0.75 -16.58
C LEU A 186 -6.69 -0.25 -17.17
N LEU A 187 -6.76 -1.47 -16.61
CA LEU A 187 -7.73 -2.49 -17.02
C LEU A 187 -9.17 -2.11 -16.72
N SER A 188 -9.41 -1.31 -15.68
CA SER A 188 -10.74 -0.76 -15.38
C SER A 188 -11.13 0.43 -16.26
N GLY A 189 -10.27 0.82 -17.20
CA GLY A 189 -10.55 1.91 -18.16
C GLY A 189 -10.21 3.29 -17.64
N VAL A 190 -9.51 3.43 -16.51
CA VAL A 190 -9.05 4.73 -16.03
C VAL A 190 -8.05 5.32 -17.04
N PRO A 191 -8.22 6.56 -17.49
CA PRO A 191 -7.30 7.18 -18.44
C PRO A 191 -5.86 7.21 -17.91
N GLU A 192 -4.90 6.92 -18.78
CA GLU A 192 -3.48 6.80 -18.44
C GLU A 192 -2.92 8.02 -17.68
N HIS A 193 -3.28 9.23 -18.11
CA HIS A 193 -2.83 10.47 -17.46
C HIS A 193 -3.36 10.62 -16.02
N VAL A 194 -4.54 10.04 -15.72
CA VAL A 194 -5.10 10.00 -14.36
C VAL A 194 -4.29 9.02 -13.51
N VAL A 195 -4.00 7.83 -14.05
CA VAL A 195 -3.13 6.83 -13.37
C VAL A 195 -1.75 7.41 -13.09
N MET A 196 -1.13 8.08 -14.08
CA MET A 196 0.16 8.77 -13.90
C MET A 196 0.13 9.80 -12.78
N ARG A 197 -0.89 10.65 -12.74
CA ARG A 197 -1.07 11.67 -11.70
C ARG A 197 -1.23 11.03 -10.34
N ARG A 198 -2.07 9.99 -10.22
CA ARG A 198 -2.30 9.25 -8.98
C ARG A 198 -1.00 8.63 -8.45
N LEU A 199 -0.20 8.03 -9.32
CA LEU A 199 1.08 7.42 -8.96
C LEU A 199 2.19 8.45 -8.72
N GLY A 200 2.05 9.70 -9.17
CA GLY A 200 3.11 10.70 -9.11
C GLY A 200 4.30 10.32 -10.00
N HIS A 201 4.03 9.84 -11.22
CA HIS A 201 5.05 9.63 -12.24
C HIS A 201 5.37 10.98 -12.90
N ALA A 202 6.65 11.34 -12.92
CA ALA A 202 7.15 12.48 -13.68
C ALA A 202 7.37 12.13 -15.16
N ASP A 203 7.47 10.81 -15.49
CA ASP A 203 7.79 10.32 -16.82
C ASP A 203 6.68 9.40 -17.36
N VAL A 204 6.21 9.73 -18.56
CA VAL A 204 5.21 8.98 -19.33
C VAL A 204 5.72 7.58 -19.68
N GLN A 205 7.02 7.42 -19.92
CA GLN A 205 7.63 6.15 -20.33
C GLN A 205 7.41 5.02 -19.31
N THR A 206 7.39 5.35 -18.02
CA THR A 206 7.14 4.34 -16.96
C THR A 206 5.71 3.79 -17.04
N THR A 207 4.73 4.63 -17.34
CA THR A 207 3.33 4.18 -17.49
C THR A 207 3.11 3.48 -18.82
N LEU A 208 3.73 3.94 -19.90
CA LEU A 208 3.66 3.29 -21.22
C LEU A 208 4.25 1.88 -21.18
N SER A 209 5.31 1.64 -20.44
CA SER A 209 5.87 0.28 -20.29
C SER A 209 4.90 -0.69 -19.60
N ILE A 210 4.14 -0.18 -18.60
CA ILE A 210 3.09 -0.94 -17.91
C ILE A 210 1.91 -1.18 -18.88
N TYR A 211 1.53 -0.17 -19.66
CA TYR A 211 0.41 -0.27 -20.60
C TYR A 211 0.69 -1.26 -21.74
N GLY A 212 1.89 -1.23 -22.33
CA GLY A 212 2.28 -2.17 -23.37
C GLY A 212 2.24 -3.63 -22.89
N TRP A 213 2.60 -3.86 -21.62
CA TRP A 213 2.50 -5.18 -21.02
C TRP A 213 1.04 -5.60 -20.78
N VAL A 214 0.20 -4.68 -20.27
CA VAL A 214 -1.24 -4.93 -20.05
C VAL A 214 -1.93 -5.32 -21.33
N THR A 215 -1.63 -4.68 -22.46
CA THR A 215 -2.21 -5.01 -23.76
C THR A 215 -1.78 -6.40 -24.26
N ALA A 216 -0.53 -6.76 -24.04
CA ALA A 216 -0.01 -8.07 -24.44
C ALA A 216 -0.56 -9.22 -23.58
N ASP A 217 -0.77 -8.98 -22.27
CA ASP A 217 -1.26 -10.00 -21.32
C ASP A 217 -2.81 -10.05 -21.24
N ALA A 218 -3.51 -9.00 -21.68
CA ALA A 218 -4.99 -8.98 -21.75
C ALA A 218 -5.55 -10.05 -22.71
N GLU A 219 -4.76 -10.50 -23.67
CA GLU A 219 -5.10 -11.64 -24.52
C GLU A 219 -5.08 -12.96 -23.75
N MET A 220 -4.34 -13.07 -22.64
CA MET A 220 -4.14 -14.32 -21.88
C MET A 220 -4.92 -14.40 -20.57
N ARG A 221 -5.40 -13.30 -20.01
CA ARG A 221 -6.13 -13.29 -18.75
C ARG A 221 -7.55 -12.85 -18.98
N THR A 222 -8.50 -13.63 -18.48
CA THR A 222 -9.91 -13.26 -18.61
C THR A 222 -10.16 -11.93 -17.91
N VAL A 223 -10.57 -10.93 -18.65
CA VAL A 223 -11.00 -9.58 -18.18
C VAL A 223 -11.94 -9.69 -16.96
N ALA A 224 -12.71 -10.79 -16.86
CA ALA A 224 -13.60 -11.09 -15.75
C ALA A 224 -12.88 -11.21 -14.40
N GLN A 225 -11.69 -11.82 -14.33
CA GLN A 225 -10.94 -11.96 -13.07
C GLN A 225 -10.44 -10.61 -12.57
N TRP A 226 -9.98 -9.76 -13.48
CA TRP A 226 -9.51 -8.42 -13.14
C TRP A 226 -10.66 -7.47 -12.78
N ASN A 227 -11.79 -7.56 -13.48
CA ASN A 227 -13.00 -6.79 -13.15
C ASN A 227 -13.54 -7.17 -11.76
N SER A 228 -13.51 -8.44 -11.40
CA SER A 228 -13.86 -8.90 -10.05
C SER A 228 -12.92 -8.34 -8.99
N PHE A 229 -11.62 -8.29 -9.28
CA PHE A 229 -10.60 -7.73 -8.40
C PHE A 229 -10.77 -6.22 -8.21
N VAL A 230 -10.97 -5.48 -9.31
CA VAL A 230 -11.20 -4.02 -9.27
C VAL A 230 -12.49 -3.69 -8.53
N ALA A 231 -13.54 -4.50 -8.69
CA ALA A 231 -14.78 -4.36 -7.93
C ALA A 231 -14.57 -4.57 -6.42
N GLY A 232 -13.66 -5.49 -6.05
CA GLY A 232 -13.24 -5.71 -4.65
C GLY A 232 -12.43 -4.54 -4.07
N TRP A 233 -11.78 -3.74 -4.92
CA TRP A 233 -11.03 -2.55 -4.47
C TRP A 233 -11.92 -1.31 -4.29
N LYS A 234 -13.22 -1.38 -4.58
CA LYS A 234 -14.16 -0.26 -4.49
C LYS A 234 -13.58 1.07 -5.02
N VAL A 235 -12.93 1.02 -6.17
CA VAL A 235 -12.59 2.24 -6.91
C VAL A 235 -13.93 2.76 -7.43
N SER A 236 -14.61 3.57 -6.63
CA SER A 236 -15.88 4.20 -6.98
C SER A 236 -15.63 5.10 -8.19
N HIS A 237 -16.05 4.66 -9.36
CA HIS A 237 -16.34 5.56 -10.45
C HIS A 237 -17.67 6.25 -10.12
N ASP A 238 -17.63 7.34 -9.38
CA ASP A 238 -18.72 8.29 -9.41
C ASP A 238 -18.78 8.91 -10.80
N SER A 239 -19.51 8.23 -11.67
CA SER A 239 -20.07 8.82 -12.88
C SER A 239 -21.26 9.65 -12.42
N THR A 240 -21.02 10.88 -11.97
CA THR A 240 -22.10 11.85 -11.84
C THR A 240 -22.29 12.52 -13.19
N PRO A 241 -23.53 12.60 -13.70
CA PRO A 241 -23.88 13.16 -15.01
C PRO A 241 -23.55 14.65 -15.15
#